data_a195bdf5844d7aa937c542930e5437ea
#
_entry.id   a195bdf5844d7aa937c542930e5437ea
#
_cell.length_a   1.000
_cell.length_b   1.000
_cell.length_c   1.000
_cell.angle_alpha   90.00
_cell.angle_beta   90.00
_cell.angle_gamma   90.00
#
_symmetry.space_group_name_H-M   'P 1'
#
loop_
_entity.id
_entity.type
_entity.pdbx_description
1 polymer ?
#
loop_
_entity_poly.entity_id
_entity_poly.type
_entity_poly.pdbx_seq_one_letter_code
_entity_poly.pdbx_strand_id
1 'polypeptide(L)'
;MPPRALDQLMSHFGITASALPLTDIQLDSRRVGPGSLFVAIRGHQMDGRRFIEQAVAQGATAVLFEEDGEFVAPVTSIPCFGLKDLPARLSELAGHFYDHPAQKLQLVGITGTNGKSTTALLVANWRTLLGGKAGVMGTIGNGLFGNLIEAENTTGSAVQVQANLAALQQQGADLVAMEVSSHGLVQHRVAALPFSAAVFTNLSRDHLDYHGTMEAYGAAKEELLKLVDEPCAVINADDRLGRQWLAAYPGAVAFGVHGPIENHAGRQLTAQDPHFHQQGFDTRINSSWGNGVLSAPLLGRFNVSNVLAAMGAMLVLGYDFDALLASAPKLQPVTGRMECFGGGKAPLAVVDYAHTPDALEKALQALRVHCEGRLWCLVGCGGDRDRGKRPMMAAMAEQHADCVILTDDNPRTEAPEQIMADMVAGLRDPGSVQIEHDRVKAIQLALSQASKQDIILVAGKGHEDYQIIGTDKRHYSDRETVAAALHTLMESFT
;
A
#
# COMPACT_ATOMS: atom_id res chain seq x y z
N MET A 1 14.03 -16.54 -17.19
CA MET A 1 15.35 -16.89 -16.61
C MET A 1 15.84 -18.21 -17.21
N PRO A 2 17.15 -18.48 -17.30
CA PRO A 2 17.63 -19.82 -17.63
C PRO A 2 17.24 -20.79 -16.50
N PRO A 3 17.05 -22.10 -16.82
CA PRO A 3 16.77 -23.12 -15.81
C PRO A 3 17.90 -23.17 -14.75
N ARG A 4 17.50 -23.37 -13.49
CA ARG A 4 18.44 -23.59 -12.37
C ARG A 4 18.62 -25.07 -12.12
N ALA A 5 19.79 -25.50 -11.72
CA ALA A 5 20.03 -26.89 -11.39
C ALA A 5 19.59 -27.19 -9.95
N LEU A 6 18.78 -28.24 -9.77
CA LEU A 6 18.27 -28.65 -8.46
C LEU A 6 19.38 -28.97 -7.46
N ASP A 7 20.42 -29.68 -7.89
CA ASP A 7 21.57 -30.03 -7.04
C ASP A 7 22.28 -28.79 -6.49
N GLN A 8 22.49 -27.76 -7.33
CA GLN A 8 23.09 -26.49 -6.91
C GLN A 8 22.19 -25.77 -5.88
N LEU A 9 20.88 -25.69 -6.15
CA LEU A 9 19.94 -25.06 -5.21
C LEU A 9 19.90 -25.82 -3.87
N MET A 10 19.80 -27.15 -3.89
CA MET A 10 19.70 -27.95 -2.69
C MET A 10 21.02 -28.00 -1.88
N SER A 11 22.17 -27.84 -2.52
CA SER A 11 23.48 -27.84 -1.84
C SER A 11 23.60 -26.72 -0.80
N HIS A 12 22.97 -25.55 -1.03
CA HIS A 12 22.93 -24.45 -0.06
C HIS A 12 22.24 -24.85 1.26
N PHE A 13 21.42 -25.88 1.22
CA PHE A 13 20.66 -26.39 2.37
C PHE A 13 21.22 -27.72 2.92
N GLY A 14 22.40 -28.13 2.43
CA GLY A 14 23.04 -29.38 2.85
C GLY A 14 22.34 -30.64 2.33
N ILE A 15 21.51 -30.51 1.28
CA ILE A 15 20.76 -31.61 0.67
C ILE A 15 21.47 -32.04 -0.63
N THR A 16 21.79 -33.33 -0.73
CA THR A 16 22.33 -33.93 -1.96
C THR A 16 21.19 -34.25 -2.91
N ALA A 17 21.23 -33.72 -4.12
CA ALA A 17 20.24 -33.93 -5.17
C ALA A 17 20.90 -34.22 -6.51
N SER A 18 20.12 -34.73 -7.48
CA SER A 18 20.54 -34.87 -8.86
C SER A 18 20.46 -33.52 -9.60
N ALA A 19 21.31 -33.33 -10.63
CA ALA A 19 21.29 -32.15 -11.48
C ALA A 19 20.06 -32.14 -12.41
N LEU A 20 18.90 -31.77 -11.91
CA LEU A 20 17.64 -31.63 -12.68
C LEU A 20 17.37 -30.16 -12.95
N PRO A 21 16.92 -29.78 -14.16
CA PRO A 21 16.60 -28.39 -14.48
C PRO A 21 15.29 -27.96 -13.81
N LEU A 22 15.32 -26.81 -13.13
CA LEU A 22 14.16 -26.13 -12.55
C LEU A 22 13.87 -24.84 -13.30
N THR A 23 12.61 -24.61 -13.60
CA THR A 23 12.14 -23.38 -14.28
C THR A 23 11.42 -22.41 -13.33
N ASP A 24 10.80 -22.95 -12.26
CA ASP A 24 10.10 -22.17 -11.26
C ASP A 24 10.01 -22.88 -9.90
N ILE A 25 9.53 -22.13 -8.90
CA ILE A 25 9.15 -22.63 -7.57
C ILE A 25 7.67 -22.34 -7.36
N GLN A 26 6.91 -23.37 -7.00
CA GLN A 26 5.46 -23.28 -6.76
C GLN A 26 5.07 -23.68 -5.34
N LEU A 27 4.23 -22.85 -4.71
CA LEU A 27 3.59 -23.11 -3.40
C LEU A 27 2.15 -23.64 -3.58
N ASP A 28 1.56 -23.46 -4.75
CA ASP A 28 0.23 -23.91 -5.10
C ASP A 28 0.30 -25.11 -6.06
N SER A 29 -0.14 -26.27 -5.60
CA SER A 29 -0.12 -27.51 -6.41
C SER A 29 -0.85 -27.36 -7.73
N ARG A 30 -1.86 -26.50 -7.83
CA ARG A 30 -2.65 -26.26 -9.06
C ARG A 30 -1.85 -25.54 -10.16
N ARG A 31 -0.75 -24.88 -9.80
CA ARG A 31 0.14 -24.11 -10.70
C ARG A 31 1.41 -24.87 -11.06
N VAL A 32 1.57 -26.08 -10.54
CA VAL A 32 2.73 -26.94 -10.80
C VAL A 32 2.70 -27.47 -12.23
N GLY A 33 3.87 -27.54 -12.86
CA GLY A 33 4.08 -28.14 -14.17
C GLY A 33 5.50 -28.69 -14.35
N PRO A 34 5.86 -29.17 -15.57
CA PRO A 34 7.23 -29.62 -15.85
C PRO A 34 8.26 -28.54 -15.58
N GLY A 35 9.30 -28.87 -14.82
CA GLY A 35 10.33 -27.92 -14.38
C GLY A 35 10.06 -27.27 -13.02
N SER A 36 8.87 -27.44 -12.43
CA SER A 36 8.54 -26.86 -11.13
C SER A 36 9.22 -27.60 -9.97
N LEU A 37 9.77 -26.85 -9.02
CA LEU A 37 10.00 -27.31 -7.65
C LEU A 37 8.74 -26.99 -6.83
N PHE A 38 8.00 -28.04 -6.44
CA PHE A 38 6.87 -27.84 -5.53
C PHE A 38 7.36 -27.71 -4.07
N VAL A 39 7.02 -26.62 -3.41
CA VAL A 39 7.37 -26.37 -2.00
C VAL A 39 6.14 -26.52 -1.13
N ALA A 40 6.11 -27.58 -0.35
CA ALA A 40 4.98 -27.99 0.48
C ALA A 40 5.19 -27.59 1.94
N ILE A 41 4.58 -26.49 2.37
CA ILE A 41 4.64 -25.97 3.75
C ILE A 41 3.30 -26.13 4.46
N ARG A 42 3.34 -26.20 5.79
CA ARG A 42 2.16 -26.14 6.63
C ARG A 42 1.66 -24.70 6.73
N GLY A 43 0.59 -24.37 6.00
CA GLY A 43 -0.06 -23.07 6.07
C GLY A 43 -1.01 -22.93 7.26
N HIS A 44 -1.45 -21.71 7.57
CA HIS A 44 -2.39 -21.43 8.67
C HIS A 44 -3.78 -22.07 8.47
N GLN A 45 -4.26 -22.18 7.24
CA GLN A 45 -5.59 -22.72 6.93
C GLN A 45 -5.52 -24.13 6.36
N MET A 46 -4.43 -24.47 5.70
CA MET A 46 -4.30 -25.71 4.96
C MET A 46 -2.86 -26.22 4.98
N ASP A 47 -2.68 -27.52 5.15
CA ASP A 47 -1.37 -28.17 5.07
C ASP A 47 -1.04 -28.49 3.61
N GLY A 48 -0.10 -27.75 3.03
CA GLY A 48 0.36 -27.91 1.65
C GLY A 48 0.97 -29.28 1.36
N ARG A 49 1.47 -29.99 2.39
CA ARG A 49 2.08 -31.32 2.24
C ARG A 49 1.08 -32.39 1.78
N ARG A 50 -0.22 -32.18 2.00
CA ARG A 50 -1.29 -33.06 1.51
C ARG A 50 -1.42 -33.06 -0.01
N PHE A 51 -0.82 -32.10 -0.70
CA PHE A 51 -0.91 -31.95 -2.14
C PHE A 51 0.35 -32.45 -2.90
N ILE A 52 1.27 -33.14 -2.21
CA ILE A 52 2.50 -33.66 -2.83
C ILE A 52 2.16 -34.61 -3.98
N GLU A 53 1.27 -35.58 -3.78
CA GLU A 53 0.87 -36.53 -4.84
C GLU A 53 0.24 -35.81 -6.03
N GLN A 54 -0.57 -34.78 -5.79
CA GLN A 54 -1.17 -33.97 -6.85
C GLN A 54 -0.09 -33.23 -7.63
N ALA A 55 0.88 -32.63 -6.97
CA ALA A 55 1.98 -31.92 -7.62
C ALA A 55 2.83 -32.88 -8.48
N VAL A 56 3.09 -34.09 -7.98
CA VAL A 56 3.77 -35.15 -8.75
C VAL A 56 2.97 -35.53 -10.00
N ALA A 57 1.66 -35.72 -9.87
CA ALA A 57 0.78 -36.04 -10.97
C ALA A 57 0.69 -34.93 -12.03
N GLN A 58 0.89 -33.67 -11.63
CA GLN A 58 0.95 -32.50 -12.54
C GLN A 58 2.32 -32.29 -13.18
N GLY A 59 3.32 -33.11 -12.83
CA GLY A 59 4.62 -33.07 -13.47
C GLY A 59 5.68 -32.24 -12.74
N ALA A 60 5.56 -32.06 -11.42
CA ALA A 60 6.65 -31.49 -10.65
C ALA A 60 7.98 -32.21 -10.93
N THR A 61 9.07 -31.48 -11.00
CA THR A 61 10.42 -32.05 -11.19
C THR A 61 10.99 -32.55 -9.86
N ALA A 62 10.68 -31.87 -8.76
CA ALA A 62 11.06 -32.24 -7.41
C ALA A 62 10.09 -31.64 -6.40
N VAL A 63 10.09 -32.18 -5.19
CA VAL A 63 9.33 -31.68 -4.04
C VAL A 63 10.28 -31.34 -2.90
N LEU A 64 10.07 -30.18 -2.27
CA LEU A 64 10.67 -29.80 -0.99
C LEU A 64 9.54 -29.62 0.02
N PHE A 65 9.56 -30.34 1.14
CA PHE A 65 8.50 -30.25 2.14
C PHE A 65 9.03 -29.82 3.51
N GLU A 66 8.18 -29.18 4.27
CA GLU A 66 8.48 -28.83 5.67
C GLU A 66 8.54 -30.08 6.52
N GLU A 67 9.73 -30.32 7.09
CA GLU A 67 10.01 -31.44 8.00
C GLU A 67 9.78 -30.99 9.44
N ASP A 68 8.77 -31.56 10.10
CA ASP A 68 8.42 -31.28 11.51
C ASP A 68 8.63 -32.50 12.43
N GLY A 69 9.15 -33.61 11.90
CA GLY A 69 9.35 -34.88 12.61
C GLY A 69 8.10 -35.76 12.74
N GLU A 70 6.92 -35.26 12.39
CA GLU A 70 5.65 -35.99 12.44
C GLU A 70 5.16 -36.40 11.05
N PHE A 71 5.44 -35.57 10.05
CA PHE A 71 5.00 -35.80 8.69
C PHE A 71 5.84 -36.88 7.98
N VAL A 72 5.15 -37.89 7.48
CA VAL A 72 5.75 -38.94 6.65
C VAL A 72 5.44 -38.63 5.17
N ALA A 73 6.48 -38.31 4.40
CA ALA A 73 6.31 -38.00 2.98
C ALA A 73 5.83 -39.26 2.23
N PRO A 74 4.93 -39.11 1.25
CA PRO A 74 4.52 -40.20 0.39
C PRO A 74 5.72 -40.68 -0.45
N VAL A 75 5.68 -41.97 -0.83
CA VAL A 75 6.62 -42.51 -1.81
C VAL A 75 6.29 -41.95 -3.19
N THR A 76 7.25 -41.22 -3.79
CA THR A 76 7.09 -40.52 -5.06
C THR A 76 8.04 -41.05 -6.11
N SER A 77 7.67 -40.88 -7.39
CA SER A 77 8.54 -41.19 -8.55
C SER A 77 9.60 -40.12 -8.85
N ILE A 78 9.55 -38.99 -8.13
CA ILE A 78 10.47 -37.85 -8.28
C ILE A 78 11.19 -37.59 -6.97
N PRO A 79 12.31 -36.84 -6.98
CA PRO A 79 13.00 -36.48 -5.74
C PRO A 79 12.09 -35.70 -4.79
N CYS A 80 12.06 -36.14 -3.51
CA CYS A 80 11.26 -35.52 -2.46
C CYS A 80 12.15 -35.35 -1.21
N PHE A 81 12.35 -34.10 -0.78
CA PHE A 81 13.29 -33.73 0.28
C PHE A 81 12.56 -33.05 1.44
N GLY A 82 12.90 -33.42 2.67
CA GLY A 82 12.49 -32.69 3.87
C GLY A 82 13.49 -31.57 4.21
N LEU A 83 12.99 -30.41 4.64
CA LEU A 83 13.82 -29.35 5.18
C LEU A 83 13.17 -28.79 6.45
N LYS A 84 13.90 -28.79 7.54
CA LYS A 84 13.48 -28.18 8.82
C LYS A 84 13.40 -26.67 8.68
N ASP A 85 12.43 -26.08 9.38
CA ASP A 85 12.20 -24.62 9.39
C ASP A 85 12.03 -24.03 7.99
N LEU A 86 11.50 -24.81 7.04
CA LEU A 86 11.31 -24.41 5.65
C LEU A 86 10.56 -23.08 5.48
N PRO A 87 9.49 -22.76 6.23
CA PRO A 87 8.84 -21.46 6.13
C PRO A 87 9.78 -20.29 6.40
N ALA A 88 10.65 -20.37 7.41
CA ALA A 88 11.63 -19.34 7.72
C ALA A 88 12.77 -19.24 6.69
N ARG A 89 13.08 -20.34 6.02
CA ARG A 89 14.14 -20.44 5.00
C ARG A 89 13.66 -20.24 3.57
N LEU A 90 12.35 -20.09 3.37
CA LEU A 90 11.77 -19.97 2.03
C LEU A 90 12.23 -18.72 1.28
N SER A 91 12.42 -17.60 2.00
CA SER A 91 12.95 -16.36 1.41
C SER A 91 14.40 -16.54 0.92
N GLU A 92 15.22 -17.30 1.68
CA GLU A 92 16.59 -17.65 1.29
C GLU A 92 16.61 -18.59 0.07
N LEU A 93 15.78 -19.64 0.09
CA LEU A 93 15.63 -20.59 -1.02
C LEU A 93 15.28 -19.87 -2.34
N ALA A 94 14.24 -19.02 -2.28
CA ALA A 94 13.84 -18.25 -3.43
C ALA A 94 14.92 -17.24 -3.86
N GLY A 95 15.64 -16.64 -2.91
CA GLY A 95 16.78 -15.78 -3.20
C GLY A 95 17.86 -16.49 -4.03
N HIS A 96 18.28 -17.68 -3.62
CA HIS A 96 19.22 -18.51 -4.40
C HIS A 96 18.68 -18.88 -5.77
N PHE A 97 17.40 -19.25 -5.85
CA PHE A 97 16.77 -19.59 -7.12
C PHE A 97 16.75 -18.42 -8.10
N TYR A 98 16.43 -17.21 -7.64
CA TYR A 98 16.35 -16.00 -8.46
C TYR A 98 17.67 -15.21 -8.56
N ASP A 99 18.81 -15.74 -8.07
CA ASP A 99 20.14 -15.12 -8.12
C ASP A 99 20.22 -13.81 -7.31
N HIS A 100 19.63 -13.82 -6.14
CA HIS A 100 19.67 -12.74 -5.16
C HIS A 100 19.39 -11.35 -5.76
N PRO A 101 18.23 -11.15 -6.42
CA PRO A 101 17.94 -9.93 -7.16
C PRO A 101 17.98 -8.67 -6.28
N ALA A 102 17.62 -8.80 -5.00
CA ALA A 102 17.63 -7.71 -4.04
C ALA A 102 19.03 -7.14 -3.76
N GLN A 103 20.10 -7.92 -3.93
CA GLN A 103 21.48 -7.43 -3.77
C GLN A 103 21.91 -6.42 -4.86
N LYS A 104 21.15 -6.35 -5.96
CA LYS A 104 21.40 -5.47 -7.10
C LYS A 104 20.51 -4.24 -7.11
N LEU A 105 19.72 -4.03 -6.03
CA LEU A 105 18.71 -3.00 -5.88
C LEU A 105 18.89 -2.25 -4.56
N GLN A 106 18.63 -0.96 -4.53
CA GLN A 106 18.34 -0.28 -3.28
C GLN A 106 16.92 -0.68 -2.85
N LEU A 107 16.78 -1.41 -1.75
CA LEU A 107 15.50 -1.92 -1.29
C LEU A 107 15.02 -1.16 -0.06
N VAL A 108 13.86 -0.50 -0.16
CA VAL A 108 13.21 0.23 0.94
C VAL A 108 12.00 -0.56 1.43
N GLY A 109 12.03 -1.01 2.68
CA GLY A 109 10.90 -1.65 3.34
C GLY A 109 10.06 -0.64 4.13
N ILE A 110 8.75 -0.64 3.95
CA ILE A 110 7.85 0.28 4.65
C ILE A 110 6.80 -0.52 5.42
N THR A 111 6.77 -0.35 6.74
CA THR A 111 5.77 -0.95 7.63
C THR A 111 5.01 0.09 8.44
N GLY A 112 3.89 -0.31 9.01
CA GLY A 112 2.98 0.52 9.80
C GLY A 112 1.53 0.08 9.60
N THR A 113 0.59 0.68 10.30
CA THR A 113 -0.84 0.44 10.05
C THR A 113 -1.28 1.21 8.81
N ASN A 114 -1.04 2.51 8.77
CA ASN A 114 -1.44 3.41 7.69
C ASN A 114 -0.21 4.05 7.02
N GLY A 115 -0.39 4.55 5.77
CA GLY A 115 0.63 5.31 5.05
C GLY A 115 1.66 4.50 4.28
N LYS A 116 1.68 3.17 4.37
CA LYS A 116 2.64 2.29 3.66
C LYS A 116 2.64 2.52 2.15
N SER A 117 1.47 2.39 1.52
CA SER A 117 1.33 2.54 0.06
C SER A 117 1.74 3.93 -0.41
N THR A 118 1.27 4.97 0.28
CA THR A 118 1.62 6.34 -0.05
C THR A 118 3.13 6.57 0.07
N THR A 119 3.75 6.13 1.17
CA THR A 119 5.19 6.28 1.38
C THR A 119 5.99 5.51 0.33
N ALA A 120 5.61 4.28 -0.01
CA ALA A 120 6.28 3.49 -1.05
C ALA A 120 6.22 4.16 -2.42
N LEU A 121 5.04 4.67 -2.80
CA LEU A 121 4.86 5.40 -4.05
C LEU A 121 5.63 6.72 -4.08
N LEU A 122 5.70 7.45 -2.95
CA LEU A 122 6.48 8.68 -2.85
C LEU A 122 7.98 8.42 -3.00
N VAL A 123 8.52 7.37 -2.39
CA VAL A 123 9.92 6.94 -2.56
C VAL A 123 10.21 6.63 -4.04
N ALA A 124 9.34 5.83 -4.67
CA ALA A 124 9.50 5.46 -6.08
C ALA A 124 9.36 6.66 -7.02
N ASN A 125 8.43 7.58 -6.74
CA ASN A 125 8.24 8.79 -7.50
C ASN A 125 9.47 9.71 -7.37
N TRP A 126 9.98 9.95 -6.15
CA TRP A 126 11.21 10.73 -5.98
C TRP A 126 12.38 10.14 -6.75
N ARG A 127 12.57 8.79 -6.67
CA ARG A 127 13.65 8.16 -7.44
C ARG A 127 13.49 8.42 -8.95
N THR A 128 12.27 8.36 -9.45
CA THR A 128 11.96 8.62 -10.87
C THR A 128 12.22 10.09 -11.24
N LEU A 129 11.79 11.04 -10.39
CA LEU A 129 12.05 12.48 -10.58
C LEU A 129 13.54 12.83 -10.57
N LEU A 130 14.34 12.07 -9.82
CA LEU A 130 15.79 12.19 -9.78
C LEU A 130 16.51 11.40 -10.90
N GLY A 131 15.77 10.95 -11.92
CA GLY A 131 16.32 10.36 -13.14
C GLY A 131 16.63 8.86 -13.05
N GLY A 132 16.22 8.14 -11.99
CA GLY A 132 16.35 6.71 -11.87
C GLY A 132 15.12 5.93 -12.28
N LYS A 133 15.14 4.63 -12.07
CA LYS A 133 14.06 3.72 -12.41
C LYS A 133 13.61 2.94 -11.18
N ALA A 134 12.45 3.29 -10.64
CA ALA A 134 11.95 2.70 -9.41
C ALA A 134 10.89 1.63 -9.65
N GLY A 135 10.94 0.57 -8.84
CA GLY A 135 9.87 -0.41 -8.68
C GLY A 135 9.05 -0.14 -7.42
N VAL A 136 7.82 -0.60 -7.44
CA VAL A 136 6.91 -0.61 -6.29
C VAL A 136 6.37 -2.02 -6.10
N MET A 137 6.26 -2.46 -4.83
CA MET A 137 5.61 -3.70 -4.46
C MET A 137 4.69 -3.45 -3.26
N GLY A 138 3.39 -3.70 -3.43
CA GLY A 138 2.43 -3.44 -2.35
C GLY A 138 0.97 -3.65 -2.73
N THR A 139 0.09 -3.13 -1.90
CA THR A 139 -1.36 -3.29 -2.02
C THR A 139 -1.92 -2.76 -3.35
N ILE A 140 -1.36 -1.67 -3.87
CA ILE A 140 -1.83 -1.03 -5.11
C ILE A 140 -1.37 -1.81 -6.34
N GLY A 141 -0.31 -2.59 -6.21
CA GLY A 141 0.23 -3.41 -7.29
C GLY A 141 1.73 -3.59 -7.19
N ASN A 142 2.25 -4.42 -8.10
CA ASN A 142 3.68 -4.68 -8.27
C ASN A 142 4.11 -4.28 -9.68
N GLY A 143 5.23 -3.59 -9.82
CA GLY A 143 5.75 -3.19 -11.13
C GLY A 143 6.65 -1.97 -11.08
N LEU A 144 7.04 -1.47 -12.23
CA LEU A 144 7.71 -0.17 -12.30
C LEU A 144 6.74 0.95 -11.94
N PHE A 145 7.23 2.00 -11.28
CA PHE A 145 6.42 3.17 -10.98
C PHE A 145 5.79 3.73 -12.27
N GLY A 146 4.48 3.96 -12.24
CA GLY A 146 3.68 4.34 -13.41
C GLY A 146 3.14 3.17 -14.24
N ASN A 147 3.54 1.93 -13.97
CA ASN A 147 3.04 0.73 -14.65
C ASN A 147 2.94 -0.45 -13.67
N LEU A 148 1.97 -0.36 -12.75
CA LEU A 148 1.73 -1.38 -11.73
C LEU A 148 0.69 -2.38 -12.22
N ILE A 149 0.93 -3.66 -11.90
CA ILE A 149 -0.02 -4.76 -12.09
C ILE A 149 -0.63 -5.08 -10.72
N GLU A 150 -1.94 -5.22 -10.67
CA GLU A 150 -2.69 -5.52 -9.43
C GLU A 150 -2.09 -6.69 -8.67
N ALA A 151 -2.01 -6.57 -7.35
CA ALA A 151 -1.45 -7.56 -6.46
C ALA A 151 -2.54 -8.23 -5.61
N GLU A 152 -2.45 -9.54 -5.42
CA GLU A 152 -3.38 -10.29 -4.56
C GLU A 152 -3.20 -9.97 -3.07
N ASN A 153 -1.98 -9.60 -2.67
CA ASN A 153 -1.59 -9.36 -1.27
C ASN A 153 -0.66 -8.14 -1.16
N THR A 154 -0.77 -7.42 -0.04
CA THR A 154 0.16 -6.32 0.29
C THR A 154 1.63 -6.75 0.24
N THR A 155 1.93 -7.93 0.77
CA THR A 155 3.24 -8.59 0.69
C THR A 155 3.03 -10.00 0.16
N GLY A 156 3.53 -10.30 -1.02
CA GLY A 156 3.45 -11.62 -1.63
C GLY A 156 4.13 -12.72 -0.81
N SER A 157 3.99 -13.97 -1.20
CA SER A 157 4.81 -15.05 -0.64
C SER A 157 6.29 -14.80 -0.86
N ALA A 158 7.16 -15.44 -0.08
CA ALA A 158 8.61 -15.27 -0.21
C ALA A 158 9.10 -15.56 -1.65
N VAL A 159 8.49 -16.53 -2.33
CA VAL A 159 8.79 -16.85 -3.74
C VAL A 159 8.33 -15.73 -4.67
N GLN A 160 7.10 -15.23 -4.49
CA GLN A 160 6.58 -14.12 -5.30
C GLN A 160 7.38 -12.83 -5.11
N VAL A 161 7.80 -12.53 -3.87
CA VAL A 161 8.64 -11.37 -3.56
C VAL A 161 9.95 -11.43 -4.35
N GLN A 162 10.68 -12.54 -4.28
CA GLN A 162 11.94 -12.71 -5.00
C GLN A 162 11.75 -12.72 -6.52
N ALA A 163 10.68 -13.35 -7.03
CA ALA A 163 10.34 -13.34 -8.44
C ALA A 163 10.06 -11.92 -8.96
N ASN A 164 9.28 -11.13 -8.21
CA ASN A 164 8.98 -9.74 -8.56
C ASN A 164 10.24 -8.86 -8.53
N LEU A 165 11.10 -9.03 -7.52
CA LEU A 165 12.39 -8.31 -7.46
C LEU A 165 13.29 -8.65 -8.65
N ALA A 166 13.34 -9.93 -9.05
CA ALA A 166 14.09 -10.36 -10.23
C ALA A 166 13.52 -9.75 -11.52
N ALA A 167 12.21 -9.71 -11.66
CA ALA A 167 11.54 -9.09 -12.81
C ALA A 167 11.80 -7.58 -12.87
N LEU A 168 11.72 -6.87 -11.75
CA LEU A 168 12.02 -5.44 -11.65
C LEU A 168 13.48 -5.13 -11.96
N GLN A 169 14.41 -5.93 -11.45
CA GLN A 169 15.84 -5.80 -11.73
C GLN A 169 16.14 -6.01 -13.23
N GLN A 170 15.50 -7.00 -13.87
CA GLN A 170 15.63 -7.25 -15.32
C GLN A 170 15.04 -6.12 -16.15
N GLN A 171 14.00 -5.46 -15.67
CA GLN A 171 13.42 -4.26 -16.28
C GLN A 171 14.27 -3.00 -16.06
N GLY A 172 15.39 -3.11 -15.33
CA GLY A 172 16.34 -2.03 -15.09
C GLY A 172 15.97 -1.12 -13.92
N ALA A 173 15.14 -1.57 -12.99
CA ALA A 173 14.96 -0.87 -11.72
C ALA A 173 16.30 -0.83 -10.96
N ASP A 174 16.57 0.28 -10.30
CA ASP A 174 17.73 0.48 -9.42
C ASP A 174 17.32 0.66 -7.94
N LEU A 175 16.04 1.00 -7.71
CA LEU A 175 15.43 1.08 -6.40
C LEU A 175 14.08 0.38 -6.42
N VAL A 176 13.73 -0.31 -5.33
CA VAL A 176 12.38 -0.85 -5.10
C VAL A 176 11.88 -0.43 -3.72
N ALA A 177 10.74 0.22 -3.69
CA ALA A 177 10.01 0.51 -2.47
C ALA A 177 8.91 -0.53 -2.26
N MET A 178 8.93 -1.25 -1.13
CA MET A 178 7.97 -2.30 -0.87
C MET A 178 7.22 -2.13 0.45
N GLU A 179 5.92 -2.36 0.39
CA GLU A 179 5.09 -2.48 1.58
C GLU A 179 5.39 -3.81 2.29
N VAL A 180 5.73 -3.74 3.57
CA VAL A 180 5.98 -4.92 4.39
C VAL A 180 4.91 -5.02 5.47
N SER A 181 3.95 -5.93 5.26
CA SER A 181 2.87 -6.19 6.20
C SER A 181 3.36 -6.96 7.43
N SER A 182 2.69 -6.79 8.57
CA SER A 182 2.99 -7.57 9.77
C SER A 182 2.83 -9.08 9.57
N HIS A 183 1.86 -9.51 8.75
CA HIS A 183 1.72 -10.90 8.34
C HIS A 183 2.95 -11.39 7.56
N GLY A 184 3.45 -10.56 6.64
CA GLY A 184 4.65 -10.87 5.84
C GLY A 184 5.90 -11.04 6.70
N LEU A 185 6.02 -10.25 7.78
CA LEU A 185 7.12 -10.33 8.73
C LEU A 185 7.01 -11.60 9.59
N VAL A 186 5.86 -11.85 10.22
CA VAL A 186 5.62 -13.07 11.02
C VAL A 186 5.79 -14.35 10.21
N GLN A 187 5.43 -14.32 8.93
CA GLN A 187 5.55 -15.45 8.01
C GLN A 187 6.90 -15.50 7.27
N HIS A 188 7.89 -14.74 7.69
CA HIS A 188 9.25 -14.72 7.13
C HIS A 188 9.34 -14.47 5.62
N ARG A 189 8.30 -13.82 5.02
CA ARG A 189 8.23 -13.64 3.57
C ARG A 189 9.35 -12.77 3.00
N VAL A 190 9.98 -11.96 3.85
CA VAL A 190 11.04 -11.00 3.51
C VAL A 190 12.35 -11.23 4.29
N ALA A 191 12.46 -12.34 5.02
CA ALA A 191 13.54 -12.58 6.00
C ALA A 191 14.95 -12.55 5.38
N ALA A 192 15.13 -12.95 4.12
CA ALA A 192 16.43 -12.96 3.45
C ALA A 192 16.66 -11.73 2.52
N LEU A 193 15.89 -10.65 2.71
CA LEU A 193 16.06 -9.45 1.90
C LEU A 193 17.04 -8.46 2.57
N PRO A 194 18.08 -8.01 1.86
CA PRO A 194 19.01 -6.99 2.34
C PRO A 194 18.40 -5.59 2.15
N PHE A 195 17.54 -5.16 3.06
CA PHE A 195 16.98 -3.82 2.99
C PHE A 195 18.06 -2.75 3.17
N SER A 196 18.01 -1.73 2.31
CA SER A 196 18.88 -0.55 2.39
C SER A 196 18.32 0.52 3.32
N ALA A 197 16.99 0.52 3.52
CA ALA A 197 16.29 1.36 4.49
C ALA A 197 15.01 0.67 4.95
N ALA A 198 14.64 0.88 6.22
CA ALA A 198 13.39 0.42 6.83
C ALA A 198 12.62 1.61 7.40
N VAL A 199 11.34 1.74 7.07
CA VAL A 199 10.49 2.85 7.48
C VAL A 199 9.35 2.34 8.35
N PHE A 200 9.16 2.94 9.51
CA PHE A 200 7.98 2.77 10.35
C PHE A 200 7.12 4.02 10.35
N THR A 201 5.87 3.90 9.88
CA THR A 201 4.95 5.03 9.75
C THR A 201 4.10 5.27 11.01
N ASN A 202 3.39 4.28 11.51
CA ASN A 202 2.54 4.37 12.70
C ASN A 202 1.97 3.02 13.12
N LEU A 203 1.42 2.96 14.35
CA LEU A 203 0.65 1.82 14.84
C LEU A 203 -0.71 2.28 15.37
N SER A 204 -1.78 1.77 14.80
CA SER A 204 -3.14 1.90 15.31
C SER A 204 -3.83 0.53 15.34
N ARG A 205 -4.99 0.44 15.99
CA ARG A 205 -5.72 -0.83 16.17
C ARG A 205 -6.13 -1.43 14.83
N ASP A 206 -5.55 -2.58 14.49
CA ASP A 206 -5.84 -3.36 13.30
C ASP A 206 -5.33 -4.80 13.49
N HIS A 207 -5.82 -5.76 12.69
CA HIS A 207 -5.32 -7.14 12.62
C HIS A 207 -5.19 -7.88 13.98
N LEU A 208 -6.01 -7.53 14.99
CA LEU A 208 -6.00 -8.20 16.29
C LEU A 208 -6.59 -9.60 16.25
N ASP A 209 -7.37 -9.93 15.24
CA ASP A 209 -7.81 -11.28 14.90
C ASP A 209 -6.65 -12.24 14.62
N TYR A 210 -5.55 -11.71 14.07
CA TYR A 210 -4.33 -12.46 13.77
C TYR A 210 -3.27 -12.35 14.89
N HIS A 211 -3.00 -11.13 15.37
CA HIS A 211 -1.91 -10.89 16.32
C HIS A 211 -2.33 -11.05 17.80
N GLY A 212 -3.63 -11.04 18.09
CA GLY A 212 -4.18 -11.13 19.44
C GLY A 212 -4.08 -9.83 20.23
N THR A 213 -2.90 -9.20 20.32
CA THR A 213 -2.66 -7.97 21.10
C THR A 213 -1.96 -6.89 20.29
N MET A 214 -2.05 -5.64 20.76
CA MET A 214 -1.33 -4.51 20.14
C MET A 214 0.18 -4.62 20.30
N GLU A 215 0.64 -5.22 21.40
CA GLU A 215 2.05 -5.47 21.69
C GLU A 215 2.64 -6.46 20.67
N ALA A 216 1.95 -7.59 20.44
CA ALA A 216 2.36 -8.57 19.44
C ALA A 216 2.32 -7.99 18.01
N TYR A 217 1.31 -7.15 17.71
CA TYR A 217 1.22 -6.46 16.44
C TYR A 217 2.37 -5.46 16.23
N GLY A 218 2.75 -4.71 17.26
CA GLY A 218 3.92 -3.83 17.25
C GLY A 218 5.22 -4.63 17.08
N ALA A 219 5.44 -5.66 17.88
CA ALA A 219 6.62 -6.52 17.80
C ALA A 219 6.79 -7.15 16.41
N ALA A 220 5.69 -7.58 15.76
CA ALA A 220 5.74 -8.08 14.39
C ALA A 220 6.28 -7.04 13.39
N LYS A 221 5.95 -5.75 13.56
CA LYS A 221 6.47 -4.67 12.69
C LYS A 221 7.92 -4.31 13.00
N GLU A 222 8.33 -4.43 14.25
CA GLU A 222 9.72 -4.19 14.68
C GLU A 222 10.71 -5.11 13.95
N GLU A 223 10.27 -6.32 13.56
CA GLU A 223 11.13 -7.25 12.82
C GLU A 223 11.72 -6.62 11.54
N LEU A 224 11.02 -5.66 10.88
CA LEU A 224 11.57 -4.96 9.74
C LEU A 224 12.78 -4.09 10.13
N LEU A 225 12.75 -3.44 11.28
CA LEU A 225 13.84 -2.58 11.73
C LEU A 225 15.10 -3.39 12.05
N LYS A 226 14.94 -4.66 12.46
CA LYS A 226 16.05 -5.58 12.73
C LYS A 226 16.74 -6.08 11.45
N LEU A 227 16.16 -5.85 10.27
CA LEU A 227 16.75 -6.24 8.98
C LEU A 227 17.66 -5.15 8.38
N VAL A 228 17.87 -4.04 9.08
CA VAL A 228 18.75 -2.93 8.66
C VAL A 228 19.66 -2.51 9.80
N ASP A 229 20.77 -1.85 9.47
CA ASP A 229 21.58 -1.14 10.45
C ASP A 229 20.80 0.08 10.99
N GLU A 230 20.98 0.43 12.27
CA GLU A 230 20.22 1.51 12.91
C GLU A 230 20.17 2.82 12.13
N PRO A 231 21.27 3.34 11.53
CA PRO A 231 21.22 4.58 10.76
C PRO A 231 20.34 4.51 9.50
N CYS A 232 19.94 3.30 9.09
CA CYS A 232 19.05 3.06 7.96
C CYS A 232 17.58 2.83 8.37
N ALA A 233 17.29 2.81 9.68
CA ALA A 233 15.93 2.79 10.22
C ALA A 233 15.36 4.22 10.29
N VAL A 234 14.15 4.43 9.74
CA VAL A 234 13.45 5.73 9.71
C VAL A 234 12.15 5.59 10.49
N ILE A 235 12.06 6.23 11.64
CA ILE A 235 11.02 5.96 12.64
C ILE A 235 10.21 7.23 12.94
N ASN A 236 8.89 7.11 12.93
CA ASN A 236 7.98 8.20 13.25
C ASN A 236 8.00 8.53 14.75
N ALA A 237 8.48 9.71 15.12
CA ALA A 237 8.53 10.20 16.49
C ALA A 237 7.16 10.71 17.00
N ASP A 238 6.20 10.97 16.14
CA ASP A 238 4.84 11.37 16.55
C ASP A 238 4.01 10.17 17.00
N ASP A 239 4.38 8.96 16.58
CA ASP A 239 3.75 7.71 17.01
C ASP A 239 4.26 7.30 18.40
N ARG A 240 3.35 6.80 19.25
CA ARG A 240 3.71 6.36 20.61
C ARG A 240 4.74 5.22 20.62
N LEU A 241 4.53 4.22 19.76
CA LEU A 241 5.44 3.09 19.66
C LEU A 241 6.75 3.50 19.01
N GLY A 242 6.68 4.39 18.00
CA GLY A 242 7.85 4.98 17.36
C GLY A 242 8.78 5.67 18.37
N ARG A 243 8.24 6.45 19.32
CA ARG A 243 9.03 7.05 20.40
C ARG A 243 9.70 6.02 21.29
N GLN A 244 9.02 4.91 21.60
CA GLN A 244 9.61 3.83 22.38
C GLN A 244 10.77 3.17 21.62
N TRP A 245 10.61 2.95 20.32
CA TRP A 245 11.66 2.38 19.48
C TRP A 245 12.85 3.31 19.29
N LEU A 246 12.63 4.63 19.16
CA LEU A 246 13.74 5.59 19.10
C LEU A 246 14.62 5.57 20.34
N ALA A 247 14.09 5.22 21.51
CA ALA A 247 14.88 4.99 22.70
C ALA A 247 15.69 3.68 22.65
N ALA A 248 15.17 2.64 21.95
CA ALA A 248 15.86 1.36 21.77
C ALA A 248 16.83 1.37 20.57
N TYR A 249 16.60 2.23 19.59
CA TYR A 249 17.41 2.42 18.37
C TYR A 249 17.95 3.86 18.30
N PRO A 250 18.93 4.23 19.15
CA PRO A 250 19.39 5.62 19.25
C PRO A 250 20.09 6.14 17.99
N GLY A 251 20.58 5.27 17.12
CA GLY A 251 21.18 5.61 15.82
C GLY A 251 20.18 5.80 14.68
N ALA A 252 18.90 5.46 14.87
CA ALA A 252 17.88 5.58 13.86
C ALA A 252 17.61 7.04 13.45
N VAL A 253 17.02 7.24 12.27
CA VAL A 253 16.51 8.54 11.84
C VAL A 253 15.12 8.74 12.42
N ALA A 254 14.94 9.79 13.21
CA ALA A 254 13.64 10.18 13.74
C ALA A 254 12.99 11.22 12.82
N PHE A 255 11.71 11.02 12.45
CA PHE A 255 10.95 12.07 11.76
C PHE A 255 9.65 12.41 12.50
N GLY A 256 9.18 13.66 12.33
CA GLY A 256 7.94 14.10 12.97
C GLY A 256 7.45 15.46 12.46
N VAL A 257 6.18 15.76 12.75
CA VAL A 257 5.47 16.98 12.33
C VAL A 257 5.13 17.92 13.50
N HIS A 258 5.53 17.56 14.73
CA HIS A 258 5.23 18.33 15.95
C HIS A 258 6.42 19.08 16.53
N GLY A 259 7.44 19.41 15.72
CA GLY A 259 8.59 20.17 16.12
C GLY A 259 9.82 19.32 16.49
N PRO A 260 10.80 19.90 17.21
CA PRO A 260 12.05 19.22 17.54
C PRO A 260 11.81 17.93 18.33
N ILE A 261 12.57 16.89 17.99
CA ILE A 261 12.52 15.61 18.69
C ILE A 261 13.56 15.64 19.81
N GLU A 262 13.08 15.77 21.04
CA GLU A 262 13.95 15.86 22.22
C GLU A 262 14.58 14.48 22.57
N ASN A 263 15.78 14.52 23.14
CA ASN A 263 16.50 13.35 23.69
C ASN A 263 16.77 12.21 22.67
N HIS A 264 16.86 12.54 21.37
CA HIS A 264 17.25 11.60 20.33
C HIS A 264 18.66 11.91 19.82
N ALA A 265 19.58 10.96 19.90
CA ALA A 265 20.96 11.13 19.50
C ALA A 265 21.21 10.97 17.98
N GLY A 266 20.32 10.26 17.30
CA GLY A 266 20.38 10.01 15.87
C GLY A 266 20.01 11.21 15.01
N ARG A 267 20.01 11.01 13.70
CA ARG A 267 19.60 12.05 12.75
C ARG A 267 18.11 12.36 12.87
N GLN A 268 17.73 13.58 12.59
CA GLN A 268 16.36 14.06 12.71
C GLN A 268 15.88 14.73 11.41
N LEU A 269 14.58 14.61 11.15
CA LEU A 269 13.88 15.26 10.03
C LEU A 269 12.52 15.73 10.52
N THR A 270 12.31 17.03 10.68
CA THR A 270 11.07 17.58 11.23
C THR A 270 10.44 18.60 10.30
N ALA A 271 9.11 18.58 10.21
CA ALA A 271 8.32 19.64 9.60
C ALA A 271 7.82 20.61 10.66
N GLN A 272 7.75 21.89 10.32
CA GLN A 272 7.28 22.95 11.19
C GLN A 272 6.26 23.82 10.47
N ASP A 273 5.20 24.20 11.16
CA ASP A 273 4.17 25.13 10.69
C ASP A 273 3.64 24.78 9.28
N PRO A 274 3.08 23.57 9.05
CA PRO A 274 2.53 23.23 7.74
C PRO A 274 1.38 24.17 7.39
N HIS A 275 1.52 24.86 6.27
CA HIS A 275 0.50 25.71 5.66
C HIS A 275 -0.22 24.93 4.58
N PHE A 276 -1.53 24.72 4.74
CA PHE A 276 -2.38 23.95 3.83
C PHE A 276 -3.11 24.87 2.86
N HIS A 277 -3.18 24.49 1.59
CA HIS A 277 -3.88 25.20 0.51
C HIS A 277 -4.45 24.20 -0.49
N GLN A 278 -5.29 24.63 -1.44
CA GLN A 278 -5.97 23.73 -2.38
C GLN A 278 -5.02 22.87 -3.24
N GLN A 279 -3.80 23.34 -3.52
CA GLN A 279 -2.83 22.58 -4.31
C GLN A 279 -1.93 21.67 -3.46
N GLY A 280 -2.10 21.62 -2.12
CA GLY A 280 -1.26 20.79 -1.25
C GLY A 280 -0.86 21.50 0.04
N PHE A 281 0.42 21.41 0.38
CA PHE A 281 0.96 22.07 1.57
C PHE A 281 2.40 22.56 1.35
N ASP A 282 2.75 23.61 2.10
CA ASP A 282 4.12 24.10 2.29
C ASP A 282 4.50 23.92 3.76
N THR A 283 5.73 23.52 4.04
CA THR A 283 6.22 23.41 5.42
C THR A 283 7.72 23.70 5.49
N ARG A 284 8.16 24.24 6.61
CA ARG A 284 9.59 24.39 6.90
C ARG A 284 10.15 23.05 7.38
N ILE A 285 11.24 22.63 6.77
CA ILE A 285 12.00 21.45 7.18
C ILE A 285 13.21 21.88 7.99
N ASN A 286 13.35 21.28 9.17
CA ASN A 286 14.56 21.33 9.97
C ASN A 286 15.12 19.90 10.08
N SER A 287 16.35 19.70 9.63
CA SER A 287 16.91 18.34 9.59
C SER A 287 18.42 18.31 9.81
N SER A 288 18.93 17.13 10.08
CA SER A 288 20.36 16.84 10.17
C SER A 288 21.11 16.93 8.83
N TRP A 289 20.41 17.11 7.71
CA TRP A 289 20.98 17.27 6.38
C TRP A 289 20.92 18.71 5.86
N GLY A 290 20.12 19.55 6.49
CA GLY A 290 19.92 20.93 6.12
C GLY A 290 18.53 21.45 6.52
N ASN A 291 18.28 22.72 6.22
CA ASN A 291 16.99 23.37 6.44
C ASN A 291 16.46 23.92 5.12
N GLY A 292 15.16 23.90 4.93
CA GLY A 292 14.56 24.40 3.70
C GLY A 292 13.03 24.46 3.78
N VAL A 293 12.41 24.78 2.66
CA VAL A 293 10.95 24.73 2.50
C VAL A 293 10.61 23.55 1.61
N LEU A 294 9.71 22.69 2.09
CA LEU A 294 9.14 21.60 1.33
C LEU A 294 7.74 22.01 0.87
N SER A 295 7.52 22.01 -0.43
CA SER A 295 6.19 22.15 -1.05
C SER A 295 5.78 20.81 -1.68
N ALA A 296 4.59 20.30 -1.38
CA ALA A 296 4.13 19.04 -1.96
C ALA A 296 2.65 19.13 -2.36
N PRO A 297 2.29 18.64 -3.58
CA PRO A 297 0.92 18.69 -4.09
C PRO A 297 0.08 17.53 -3.56
N LEU A 298 0.04 17.38 -2.24
CA LEU A 298 -0.63 16.30 -1.53
C LEU A 298 -1.57 16.87 -0.47
N LEU A 299 -2.78 16.34 -0.40
CA LEU A 299 -3.80 16.79 0.54
C LEU A 299 -3.78 15.97 1.83
N GLY A 300 -4.17 16.63 2.92
CA GLY A 300 -4.31 16.02 4.23
C GLY A 300 -3.05 16.09 5.09
N ARG A 301 -3.27 16.44 6.35
CA ARG A 301 -2.20 16.59 7.36
C ARG A 301 -1.32 15.33 7.49
N PHE A 302 -1.91 14.13 7.33
CA PHE A 302 -1.17 12.87 7.40
C PHE A 302 -0.15 12.71 6.26
N ASN A 303 -0.35 13.39 5.12
CA ASN A 303 0.62 13.34 4.02
C ASN A 303 1.89 14.13 4.30
N VAL A 304 1.88 15.09 5.20
CA VAL A 304 3.13 15.70 5.69
C VAL A 304 4.03 14.61 6.30
N SER A 305 3.46 13.77 7.17
CA SER A 305 4.17 12.65 7.78
C SER A 305 4.64 11.60 6.75
N ASN A 306 3.78 11.24 5.76
CA ASN A 306 4.17 10.30 4.71
C ASN A 306 5.31 10.83 3.83
N VAL A 307 5.30 12.14 3.52
CA VAL A 307 6.37 12.80 2.75
C VAL A 307 7.67 12.80 3.56
N LEU A 308 7.62 13.11 4.87
CA LEU A 308 8.81 13.03 5.73
C LEU A 308 9.36 11.60 5.82
N ALA A 309 8.49 10.61 5.95
CA ALA A 309 8.87 9.20 5.97
C ALA A 309 9.61 8.79 4.68
N ALA A 310 9.07 9.18 3.52
CA ALA A 310 9.68 8.92 2.22
C ALA A 310 10.99 9.70 2.04
N MET A 311 11.02 10.99 2.43
CA MET A 311 12.21 11.84 2.39
C MET A 311 13.32 11.28 3.29
N GLY A 312 12.97 10.81 4.50
CA GLY A 312 13.90 10.15 5.41
C GLY A 312 14.53 8.91 4.79
N ALA A 313 13.74 8.06 4.13
CA ALA A 313 14.24 6.90 3.40
C ALA A 313 15.21 7.30 2.28
N MET A 314 14.88 8.32 1.48
CA MET A 314 15.75 8.80 0.41
C MET A 314 17.06 9.38 0.96
N LEU A 315 17.00 10.11 2.08
CA LEU A 315 18.17 10.70 2.70
C LEU A 315 19.15 9.66 3.28
N VAL A 316 18.64 8.58 3.89
CA VAL A 316 19.51 7.49 4.38
C VAL A 316 20.14 6.70 3.23
N LEU A 317 19.50 6.65 2.07
CA LEU A 317 20.07 6.09 0.83
C LEU A 317 21.12 7.00 0.18
N GLY A 318 21.33 8.21 0.71
CA GLY A 318 22.35 9.15 0.23
C GLY A 318 21.90 10.11 -0.87
N TYR A 319 20.58 10.24 -1.11
CA TYR A 319 20.07 11.26 -2.03
C TYR A 319 20.22 12.67 -1.45
N ASP A 320 20.50 13.62 -2.32
CA ASP A 320 20.78 15.01 -1.94
C ASP A 320 19.52 15.72 -1.41
N PHE A 321 19.65 16.41 -0.27
CA PHE A 321 18.56 17.09 0.42
C PHE A 321 17.92 18.19 -0.43
N ASP A 322 18.73 19.02 -1.08
CA ASP A 322 18.24 20.15 -1.88
C ASP A 322 17.57 19.64 -3.15
N ALA A 323 18.07 18.55 -3.75
CA ALA A 323 17.44 17.90 -4.90
C ALA A 323 16.07 17.29 -4.54
N LEU A 324 15.93 16.72 -3.34
CA LEU A 324 14.63 16.23 -2.84
C LEU A 324 13.65 17.39 -2.66
N LEU A 325 14.06 18.50 -2.04
CA LEU A 325 13.21 19.69 -1.89
C LEU A 325 12.80 20.26 -3.25
N ALA A 326 13.75 20.43 -4.18
CA ALA A 326 13.48 20.99 -5.50
C ALA A 326 12.53 20.15 -6.36
N SER A 327 12.53 18.82 -6.14
CA SER A 327 11.65 17.88 -6.87
C SER A 327 10.30 17.63 -6.18
N ALA A 328 10.16 17.92 -4.89
CA ALA A 328 8.95 17.66 -4.12
C ALA A 328 7.67 18.27 -4.71
N PRO A 329 7.68 19.51 -5.33
CA PRO A 329 6.48 20.03 -6.00
C PRO A 329 5.98 19.23 -7.19
N LYS A 330 6.77 18.28 -7.69
CA LYS A 330 6.41 17.39 -8.82
C LYS A 330 5.95 16.01 -8.36
N LEU A 331 5.89 15.75 -7.05
CA LEU A 331 5.36 14.50 -6.52
C LEU A 331 3.92 14.30 -6.96
N GLN A 332 3.57 13.05 -7.24
CA GLN A 332 2.22 12.69 -7.69
C GLN A 332 1.44 12.04 -6.54
N PRO A 333 0.16 12.37 -6.37
CA PRO A 333 -0.70 11.65 -5.44
C PRO A 333 -0.87 10.21 -5.88
N VAL A 334 -1.27 9.37 -4.95
CA VAL A 334 -1.61 7.97 -5.22
C VAL A 334 -2.91 7.91 -6.01
N THR A 335 -2.93 7.19 -7.14
CA THR A 335 -4.12 7.00 -7.96
C THR A 335 -5.31 6.52 -7.12
N GLY A 336 -6.43 7.26 -7.18
CA GLY A 336 -7.65 6.96 -6.42
C GLY A 336 -7.52 7.09 -4.90
N ARG A 337 -6.49 7.76 -4.41
CA ARG A 337 -6.27 8.10 -3.00
C ARG A 337 -6.01 9.59 -2.86
N MET A 338 -7.00 10.34 -2.38
CA MET A 338 -6.94 11.81 -2.33
C MET A 338 -6.43 12.42 -3.63
N GLU A 339 -6.82 11.84 -4.77
CA GLU A 339 -6.40 12.27 -6.10
C GLU A 339 -7.15 13.50 -6.55
N CYS A 340 -6.41 14.55 -6.90
CA CYS A 340 -6.92 15.88 -7.15
C CYS A 340 -7.21 16.13 -8.63
N PHE A 341 -8.32 16.79 -8.91
CA PHE A 341 -8.75 17.25 -10.25
C PHE A 341 -9.29 18.68 -10.15
N GLY A 342 -8.96 19.53 -11.09
CA GLY A 342 -9.43 20.92 -11.12
C GLY A 342 -8.62 21.87 -10.24
N GLY A 343 -9.31 22.75 -9.50
CA GLY A 343 -8.69 23.84 -8.74
C GLY A 343 -8.46 25.10 -9.59
N GLY A 344 -7.98 26.17 -8.96
CA GLY A 344 -7.74 27.46 -9.60
C GLY A 344 -9.03 28.20 -9.97
N LYS A 345 -9.49 28.12 -11.22
CA LYS A 345 -10.74 28.76 -11.66
C LYS A 345 -11.98 27.88 -11.41
N ALA A 346 -11.81 26.58 -11.29
CA ALA A 346 -12.85 25.59 -10.99
C ALA A 346 -12.77 25.11 -9.54
N PRO A 347 -13.81 24.47 -8.98
CA PRO A 347 -13.72 23.78 -7.70
C PRO A 347 -12.68 22.66 -7.75
N LEU A 348 -12.11 22.32 -6.61
CA LEU A 348 -11.23 21.17 -6.48
C LEU A 348 -12.06 19.91 -6.22
N ALA A 349 -12.02 18.94 -7.12
CA ALA A 349 -12.59 17.62 -6.92
C ALA A 349 -11.50 16.64 -6.50
N VAL A 350 -11.80 15.81 -5.49
CA VAL A 350 -10.88 14.83 -4.91
C VAL A 350 -11.52 13.46 -4.95
N VAL A 351 -10.88 12.51 -5.62
CA VAL A 351 -11.33 11.12 -5.70
C VAL A 351 -10.60 10.28 -4.67
N ASP A 352 -11.35 9.56 -3.84
CA ASP A 352 -10.79 8.71 -2.77
C ASP A 352 -11.51 7.37 -2.63
N TYR A 353 -10.78 6.36 -2.19
CA TYR A 353 -11.30 5.01 -1.93
C TYR A 353 -12.00 4.86 -0.57
N ALA A 354 -12.29 5.93 0.14
CA ALA A 354 -12.94 5.91 1.45
C ALA A 354 -14.35 5.29 1.36
N HIS A 355 -14.48 4.03 1.77
CA HIS A 355 -15.70 3.22 1.70
C HIS A 355 -16.12 2.63 3.06
N THR A 356 -15.50 3.09 4.14
CA THR A 356 -15.87 2.80 5.53
C THR A 356 -16.12 4.10 6.30
N PRO A 357 -16.94 4.09 7.38
CA PRO A 357 -17.20 5.30 8.15
C PRO A 357 -15.93 6.00 8.65
N ASP A 358 -14.98 5.26 9.24
CA ASP A 358 -13.70 5.80 9.72
C ASP A 358 -12.84 6.40 8.59
N ALA A 359 -12.79 5.74 7.44
CA ALA A 359 -12.03 6.25 6.30
C ALA A 359 -12.68 7.53 5.73
N LEU A 360 -14.02 7.59 5.66
CA LEU A 360 -14.74 8.76 5.17
C LEU A 360 -14.56 9.95 6.12
N GLU A 361 -14.68 9.73 7.43
CA GLU A 361 -14.43 10.75 8.43
C GLU A 361 -13.02 11.33 8.29
N LYS A 362 -11.99 10.48 8.21
CA LYS A 362 -10.59 10.89 8.06
C LYS A 362 -10.36 11.64 6.75
N ALA A 363 -10.96 11.20 5.65
CA ALA A 363 -10.85 11.88 4.36
C ALA A 363 -11.46 13.29 4.42
N LEU A 364 -12.66 13.44 4.98
CA LEU A 364 -13.33 14.74 5.13
C LEU A 364 -12.57 15.68 6.07
N GLN A 365 -12.09 15.17 7.22
CA GLN A 365 -11.25 15.96 8.14
C GLN A 365 -9.94 16.40 7.48
N ALA A 366 -9.34 15.53 6.67
CA ALA A 366 -8.12 15.86 5.94
C ALA A 366 -8.35 16.95 4.88
N LEU A 367 -9.50 16.96 4.21
CA LEU A 367 -9.83 17.97 3.21
C LEU A 367 -10.27 19.30 3.83
N ARG A 368 -10.86 19.29 5.02
CA ARG A 368 -11.35 20.50 5.70
C ARG A 368 -10.25 21.55 5.88
N VAL A 369 -9.00 21.14 6.17
CA VAL A 369 -7.88 22.08 6.36
C VAL A 369 -7.43 22.76 5.07
N HIS A 370 -7.85 22.25 3.90
CA HIS A 370 -7.56 22.80 2.58
C HIS A 370 -8.73 23.61 2.00
N CYS A 371 -9.92 23.52 2.62
CA CYS A 371 -11.16 24.04 2.08
C CYS A 371 -11.47 25.43 2.65
N GLU A 372 -11.38 26.46 1.82
CA GLU A 372 -11.78 27.84 2.17
C GLU A 372 -13.29 28.07 2.03
N GLY A 373 -13.95 27.31 1.13
CA GLY A 373 -15.38 27.35 0.89
C GLY A 373 -16.15 26.21 1.54
N ARG A 374 -17.12 25.66 0.84
CA ARG A 374 -17.91 24.51 1.29
C ARG A 374 -17.23 23.20 0.94
N LEU A 375 -17.24 22.26 1.88
CA LEU A 375 -16.79 20.90 1.64
C LEU A 375 -18.01 20.04 1.25
N TRP A 376 -17.95 19.51 0.03
CA TRP A 376 -18.95 18.62 -0.51
C TRP A 376 -18.52 17.17 -0.32
N CYS A 377 -19.49 16.26 -0.10
CA CYS A 377 -19.26 14.83 -0.03
C CYS A 377 -20.24 14.09 -0.93
N LEU A 378 -19.72 13.41 -1.97
CA LEU A 378 -20.45 12.42 -2.74
C LEU A 378 -20.09 11.04 -2.23
N VAL A 379 -21.08 10.28 -1.77
CA VAL A 379 -20.84 8.95 -1.20
C VAL A 379 -21.98 7.99 -1.50
N GLY A 380 -21.63 6.74 -1.74
CA GLY A 380 -22.55 5.63 -1.90
C GLY A 380 -22.09 4.39 -1.12
N CYS A 381 -22.96 3.40 -1.05
CA CYS A 381 -22.64 2.12 -0.44
C CYS A 381 -22.91 0.96 -1.42
N GLY A 382 -22.08 -0.09 -1.34
CA GLY A 382 -22.29 -1.29 -2.15
C GLY A 382 -23.43 -2.16 -1.66
N GLY A 383 -24.15 -2.79 -2.60
CA GLY A 383 -25.05 -3.90 -2.35
C GLY A 383 -24.31 -5.20 -2.07
N ASP A 384 -24.99 -6.19 -1.49
CA ASP A 384 -24.44 -7.51 -1.09
C ASP A 384 -23.20 -7.37 -0.17
N ARG A 385 -23.24 -6.35 0.72
CA ARG A 385 -22.18 -5.99 1.67
C ARG A 385 -22.80 -5.67 3.03
N ASP A 386 -21.94 -5.33 4.00
CA ASP A 386 -22.35 -4.93 5.34
C ASP A 386 -23.36 -3.77 5.30
N ARG A 387 -24.62 -4.08 5.63
CA ARG A 387 -25.71 -3.12 5.68
C ARG A 387 -25.58 -2.17 6.87
N GLY A 388 -24.98 -2.63 7.97
CA GLY A 388 -24.83 -1.85 9.20
C GLY A 388 -23.98 -0.60 9.02
N LYS A 389 -23.06 -0.58 8.07
CA LYS A 389 -22.24 0.60 7.79
C LYS A 389 -22.97 1.70 7.02
N ARG A 390 -24.08 1.40 6.30
CA ARG A 390 -24.78 2.34 5.42
C ARG A 390 -25.25 3.60 6.15
N PRO A 391 -26.02 3.48 7.27
CA PRO A 391 -26.44 4.66 8.04
C PRO A 391 -25.24 5.41 8.64
N MET A 392 -24.17 4.69 9.03
CA MET A 392 -22.97 5.31 9.59
C MET A 392 -22.21 6.14 8.53
N MET A 393 -22.15 5.66 7.28
CA MET A 393 -21.53 6.40 6.17
C MET A 393 -22.24 7.73 5.92
N ALA A 394 -23.57 7.71 5.86
CA ALA A 394 -24.38 8.92 5.69
C ALA A 394 -24.24 9.89 6.87
N ALA A 395 -24.24 9.38 8.11
CA ALA A 395 -24.03 10.19 9.31
C ALA A 395 -22.64 10.87 9.31
N MET A 396 -21.59 10.17 8.91
CA MET A 396 -20.23 10.76 8.81
C MET A 396 -20.17 11.84 7.72
N ALA A 397 -20.80 11.61 6.57
CA ALA A 397 -20.89 12.63 5.52
C ALA A 397 -21.61 13.89 6.02
N GLU A 398 -22.80 13.74 6.64
CA GLU A 398 -23.57 14.85 7.20
C GLU A 398 -22.81 15.61 8.30
N GLN A 399 -22.08 14.90 9.15
CA GLN A 399 -21.35 15.50 10.27
C GLN A 399 -20.13 16.34 9.83
N HIS A 400 -19.45 15.94 8.76
CA HIS A 400 -18.14 16.49 8.40
C HIS A 400 -18.12 17.28 7.08
N ALA A 401 -19.17 17.20 6.26
CA ALA A 401 -19.34 17.98 5.03
C ALA A 401 -20.42 19.07 5.19
N ASP A 402 -20.32 20.15 4.39
CA ASP A 402 -21.32 21.21 4.35
C ASP A 402 -22.45 20.89 3.36
N CYS A 403 -22.14 20.07 2.34
CA CYS A 403 -23.08 19.61 1.33
C CYS A 403 -22.88 18.12 1.10
N VAL A 404 -23.96 17.35 1.08
CA VAL A 404 -23.92 15.91 0.88
C VAL A 404 -24.79 15.51 -0.31
N ILE A 405 -24.24 14.68 -1.18
CA ILE A 405 -24.99 13.98 -2.23
C ILE A 405 -24.81 12.48 -2.01
N LEU A 406 -25.91 11.78 -1.76
CA LEU A 406 -25.93 10.32 -1.72
C LEU A 406 -26.17 9.80 -3.13
N THR A 407 -25.37 8.81 -3.55
CA THR A 407 -25.41 8.26 -4.91
C THR A 407 -25.16 6.76 -4.91
N ASP A 408 -25.38 6.08 -6.04
CA ASP A 408 -25.09 4.66 -6.14
C ASP A 408 -23.57 4.40 -6.25
N ASP A 409 -23.12 3.32 -5.61
CA ASP A 409 -21.78 2.76 -5.78
C ASP A 409 -21.87 1.53 -6.71
N ASN A 410 -21.79 0.32 -6.17
CA ASN A 410 -21.99 -0.96 -6.83
C ASN A 410 -23.26 -1.60 -6.25
N PRO A 411 -24.49 -1.35 -6.77
CA PRO A 411 -25.70 -1.91 -6.19
C PRO A 411 -25.73 -3.45 -6.23
N ARG A 412 -25.04 -4.08 -7.19
CA ARG A 412 -25.03 -5.53 -7.38
C ARG A 412 -26.45 -6.08 -7.52
N THR A 413 -26.80 -7.11 -6.74
CA THR A 413 -28.12 -7.73 -6.81
C THR A 413 -29.19 -7.06 -5.93
N GLU A 414 -28.80 -6.09 -5.08
CA GLU A 414 -29.77 -5.34 -4.26
C GLU A 414 -30.41 -4.19 -5.04
N ALA A 415 -31.63 -3.82 -4.69
CA ALA A 415 -32.31 -2.65 -5.22
C ALA A 415 -31.59 -1.37 -4.74
N PRO A 416 -31.19 -0.45 -5.64
CA PRO A 416 -30.51 0.79 -5.25
C PRO A 416 -31.31 1.63 -4.25
N GLU A 417 -32.65 1.64 -4.39
CA GLU A 417 -33.56 2.38 -3.51
C GLU A 417 -33.49 1.86 -2.06
N GLN A 418 -33.28 0.55 -1.86
CA GLN A 418 -33.15 -0.03 -0.52
C GLN A 418 -31.81 0.37 0.10
N ILE A 419 -30.72 0.37 -0.67
CA ILE A 419 -29.40 0.83 -0.20
C ILE A 419 -29.50 2.30 0.23
N MET A 420 -30.16 3.11 -0.58
CA MET A 420 -30.37 4.53 -0.32
C MET A 420 -31.22 4.76 0.94
N ALA A 421 -32.30 3.99 1.10
CA ALA A 421 -33.14 4.07 2.30
C ALA A 421 -32.37 3.73 3.58
N ASP A 422 -31.49 2.69 3.54
CA ASP A 422 -30.62 2.33 4.66
C ASP A 422 -29.60 3.45 4.98
N MET A 423 -29.10 4.18 3.98
CA MET A 423 -28.21 5.33 4.19
C MET A 423 -28.96 6.52 4.80
N VAL A 424 -30.13 6.88 4.25
CA VAL A 424 -30.95 7.99 4.72
C VAL A 424 -31.38 7.80 6.19
N ALA A 425 -31.60 6.56 6.63
CA ALA A 425 -31.93 6.25 8.02
C ALA A 425 -30.84 6.67 9.02
N GLY A 426 -29.62 6.94 8.58
CA GLY A 426 -28.53 7.44 9.42
C GLY A 426 -28.43 8.96 9.53
N LEU A 427 -29.18 9.70 8.73
CA LEU A 427 -29.17 11.17 8.72
C LEU A 427 -29.99 11.77 9.84
N ARG A 428 -29.53 12.87 10.40
CA ARG A 428 -30.27 13.71 11.36
C ARG A 428 -31.29 14.62 10.66
N ASP A 429 -30.89 15.18 9.50
CA ASP A 429 -31.71 16.03 8.65
C ASP A 429 -31.70 15.51 7.19
N PRO A 430 -32.56 14.52 6.85
CA PRO A 430 -32.64 14.01 5.48
C PRO A 430 -33.00 15.06 4.43
N GLY A 431 -33.65 16.18 4.85
CA GLY A 431 -34.04 17.26 3.94
C GLY A 431 -32.88 18.12 3.47
N SER A 432 -31.74 18.09 4.16
CA SER A 432 -30.53 18.83 3.77
C SER A 432 -29.63 18.09 2.78
N VAL A 433 -29.94 16.81 2.50
CA VAL A 433 -29.10 15.93 1.68
C VAL A 433 -29.75 15.73 0.31
N GLN A 434 -28.95 15.82 -0.75
CA GLN A 434 -29.40 15.53 -2.12
C GLN A 434 -29.23 14.04 -2.41
N ILE A 435 -30.16 13.47 -3.18
CA ILE A 435 -30.09 12.07 -3.64
C ILE A 435 -30.10 12.06 -5.15
N GLU A 436 -29.07 11.47 -5.75
CA GLU A 436 -28.97 11.24 -7.20
C GLU A 436 -28.36 9.85 -7.44
N HIS A 437 -29.18 8.94 -7.93
CA HIS A 437 -28.77 7.55 -8.17
C HIS A 437 -27.71 7.41 -9.28
N ASP A 438 -27.82 8.23 -10.32
CA ASP A 438 -26.82 8.26 -11.40
C ASP A 438 -25.56 8.98 -10.92
N ARG A 439 -24.50 8.21 -10.68
CA ARG A 439 -23.23 8.72 -10.13
C ARG A 439 -22.57 9.76 -11.06
N VAL A 440 -22.73 9.64 -12.41
CA VAL A 440 -22.26 10.65 -13.35
C VAL A 440 -22.98 11.98 -13.12
N LYS A 441 -24.31 11.93 -13.01
CA LYS A 441 -25.12 13.13 -12.76
C LYS A 441 -24.85 13.72 -11.38
N ALA A 442 -24.61 12.88 -10.35
CA ALA A 442 -24.26 13.33 -9.00
C ALA A 442 -22.96 14.16 -9.02
N ILE A 443 -21.92 13.70 -9.74
CA ILE A 443 -20.66 14.43 -9.90
C ILE A 443 -20.88 15.75 -10.67
N GLN A 444 -21.63 15.72 -11.76
CA GLN A 444 -21.96 16.92 -12.55
C GLN A 444 -22.76 17.93 -11.72
N LEU A 445 -23.71 17.46 -10.92
CA LEU A 445 -24.52 18.28 -10.03
C LEU A 445 -23.64 19.00 -9.00
N ALA A 446 -22.76 18.28 -8.32
CA ALA A 446 -21.82 18.87 -7.36
C ALA A 446 -20.95 19.94 -8.02
N LEU A 447 -20.32 19.61 -9.14
CA LEU A 447 -19.44 20.54 -9.87
C LEU A 447 -20.17 21.79 -10.35
N SER A 448 -21.43 21.68 -10.76
CA SER A 448 -22.25 22.83 -11.22
C SER A 448 -22.68 23.77 -10.10
N GLN A 449 -22.79 23.26 -8.86
CA GLN A 449 -23.24 24.03 -7.68
C GLN A 449 -22.07 24.55 -6.82
N ALA A 450 -20.89 23.97 -6.98
CA ALA A 450 -19.70 24.32 -6.22
C ALA A 450 -19.02 25.59 -6.76
N SER A 451 -18.49 26.39 -5.85
CA SER A 451 -17.62 27.53 -6.17
C SER A 451 -16.16 27.11 -6.29
N LYS A 452 -15.30 28.01 -6.83
CA LYS A 452 -13.86 27.76 -6.94
C LYS A 452 -13.12 27.55 -5.62
N GLN A 453 -13.69 27.99 -4.49
CA GLN A 453 -13.16 27.80 -3.14
C GLN A 453 -13.62 26.49 -2.51
N ASP A 454 -14.60 25.82 -3.10
CA ASP A 454 -15.16 24.58 -2.58
C ASP A 454 -14.26 23.40 -2.93
N ILE A 455 -14.32 22.37 -2.06
CA ILE A 455 -13.72 21.06 -2.33
C ILE A 455 -14.84 20.02 -2.39
N ILE A 456 -14.76 19.13 -3.37
CA ILE A 456 -15.73 18.06 -3.59
C ILE A 456 -15.02 16.72 -3.39
N LEU A 457 -15.35 16.00 -2.32
CA LEU A 457 -14.91 14.61 -2.14
C LEU A 457 -15.85 13.66 -2.88
N VAL A 458 -15.30 12.89 -3.82
CA VAL A 458 -15.97 11.77 -4.49
C VAL A 458 -15.44 10.48 -3.86
N ALA A 459 -16.21 9.92 -2.91
CA ALA A 459 -15.77 8.82 -2.07
C ALA A 459 -16.33 7.46 -2.51
N GLY A 460 -15.55 6.41 -2.25
CA GLY A 460 -15.96 5.00 -2.36
C GLY A 460 -15.19 4.19 -3.38
N LYS A 461 -15.10 4.65 -4.63
CA LYS A 461 -14.50 3.89 -5.74
C LYS A 461 -12.98 4.07 -5.89
N GLY A 462 -12.47 5.27 -5.62
CA GLY A 462 -11.04 5.53 -5.76
C GLY A 462 -10.50 5.16 -7.14
N HIS A 463 -9.66 4.12 -7.20
CA HIS A 463 -9.04 3.62 -8.43
C HIS A 463 -9.92 2.62 -9.21
N GLU A 464 -11.07 2.18 -8.69
CA GLU A 464 -11.97 1.27 -9.41
C GLU A 464 -12.41 1.89 -10.74
N ASP A 465 -12.38 1.11 -11.81
CA ASP A 465 -12.78 1.48 -13.17
C ASP A 465 -14.07 0.79 -13.63
N TYR A 466 -14.88 0.33 -12.69
CA TYR A 466 -16.12 -0.38 -12.95
C TYR A 466 -17.25 -0.03 -11.99
N GLN A 467 -18.48 -0.27 -12.45
CA GLN A 467 -19.69 -0.34 -11.64
C GLN A 467 -20.40 -1.68 -11.90
N ILE A 468 -20.88 -2.33 -10.81
CA ILE A 468 -21.60 -3.61 -10.89
C ILE A 468 -23.08 -3.35 -10.63
N ILE A 469 -23.91 -3.61 -11.65
CA ILE A 469 -25.38 -3.50 -11.61
C ILE A 469 -25.97 -4.86 -11.94
N GLY A 470 -26.66 -5.48 -11.00
CA GLY A 470 -27.01 -6.89 -11.07
C GLY A 470 -25.74 -7.74 -11.08
N THR A 471 -25.57 -8.52 -12.14
CA THR A 471 -24.37 -9.32 -12.42
C THR A 471 -23.44 -8.66 -13.45
N ASP A 472 -23.87 -7.56 -14.06
CA ASP A 472 -23.12 -6.87 -15.13
C ASP A 472 -22.04 -5.97 -14.53
N LYS A 473 -20.79 -6.22 -14.90
CA LYS A 473 -19.66 -5.34 -14.62
C LYS A 473 -19.47 -4.40 -15.81
N ARG A 474 -19.77 -3.12 -15.61
CA ARG A 474 -19.65 -2.08 -16.64
C ARG A 474 -18.46 -1.19 -16.38
N HIS A 475 -17.80 -0.71 -17.43
CA HIS A 475 -16.77 0.32 -17.28
C HIS A 475 -17.39 1.61 -16.71
N TYR A 476 -16.81 2.10 -15.63
CA TYR A 476 -17.13 3.37 -14.99
C TYR A 476 -15.98 3.79 -14.06
N SER A 477 -15.55 5.03 -14.16
CA SER A 477 -14.48 5.56 -13.31
C SER A 477 -14.84 6.96 -12.81
N ASP A 478 -14.76 7.15 -11.48
CA ASP A 478 -14.91 8.48 -10.86
C ASP A 478 -13.88 9.47 -11.42
N ARG A 479 -12.66 9.01 -11.62
CA ARG A 479 -11.53 9.80 -12.12
C ARG A 479 -11.81 10.34 -13.53
N GLU A 480 -12.24 9.48 -14.44
CA GLU A 480 -12.59 9.84 -15.81
C GLU A 480 -13.82 10.78 -15.84
N THR A 481 -14.83 10.47 -15.03
CA THR A 481 -16.06 11.25 -14.93
C THR A 481 -15.79 12.66 -14.41
N VAL A 482 -15.00 12.78 -13.34
CA VAL A 482 -14.59 14.08 -12.76
C VAL A 482 -13.78 14.88 -13.77
N ALA A 483 -12.79 14.26 -14.43
CA ALA A 483 -11.96 14.94 -15.43
C ALA A 483 -12.78 15.47 -16.60
N ALA A 484 -13.69 14.66 -17.15
CA ALA A 484 -14.58 15.06 -18.24
C ALA A 484 -15.55 16.18 -17.84
N ALA A 485 -16.15 16.08 -16.65
CA ALA A 485 -17.08 17.10 -16.16
C ALA A 485 -16.40 18.44 -15.88
N LEU A 486 -15.18 18.43 -15.32
CA LEU A 486 -14.37 19.64 -15.14
C LEU A 486 -13.95 20.26 -16.47
N HIS A 487 -13.59 19.45 -17.47
CA HIS A 487 -13.29 19.97 -18.81
C HIS A 487 -14.47 20.75 -19.40
N THR A 488 -15.67 20.15 -19.35
CA THR A 488 -16.91 20.80 -19.81
C THR A 488 -17.21 22.09 -19.04
N LEU A 489 -17.02 22.09 -17.70
CA LEU A 489 -17.21 23.27 -16.87
C LEU A 489 -16.23 24.37 -17.24
N MET A 490 -14.96 24.06 -17.49
CA MET A 490 -13.92 25.03 -17.84
C MET A 490 -14.15 25.66 -19.23
N GLU A 491 -14.68 24.89 -20.20
CA GLU A 491 -15.07 25.43 -21.52
C GLU A 491 -16.20 26.46 -21.41
N SER A 492 -17.07 26.35 -20.39
CA SER A 492 -18.13 27.33 -20.14
C SER A 492 -17.65 28.67 -19.59
N PHE A 493 -16.40 28.74 -19.10
CA PHE A 493 -15.75 29.98 -18.60
C PHE A 493 -14.96 30.74 -19.71
N THR A 494 -14.80 30.12 -20.88
CA THR A 494 -14.13 30.74 -22.04
C THR A 494 -15.14 31.35 -22.99
#